data_f2643ea995c945f7037aa2c7c19b1ed9
#
_entry.id   f2643ea995c945f7037aa2c7c19b1ed9
#
_cell.length_a   1.000
_cell.length_b   1.000
_cell.length_c   1.000
_cell.angle_alpha   90.00
_cell.angle_beta   90.00
_cell.angle_gamma   90.00
#
_symmetry.space_group_name_H-M   'P 1'
#
loop_
_entity.id
_entity.type
_entity.pdbx_description
1 polymer ?
#
loop_
_entity_poly.entity_id
_entity_poly.type
_entity_poly.pdbx_seq_one_letter_code
_entity_poly.pdbx_strand_id
1 'polypeptide(L)'
;SGLIQRFAEPVLHGVLEVESPPIQRMASDILRIAVLQGLSHPMQVVPTLVALETSQDSVLRSRAAHLHRHLYSKHASLLVSRYNECIRASFQFQCSLTQHPRGYQQDAQVHALFQTWYDILGENRSMRLAFLRTLTRLLSMSAECTDADVDFGLFVADNLALLEYRVVEEPLLVIHELKVLHAVMGGHMTSLIERKH
;
A
#
# COMPACT_ATOMS: atom_id res chain seq x y z
N SER A 1 26.66 -10.28 -9.28
CA SER A 1 25.26 -10.04 -8.77
C SER A 1 25.01 -10.67 -7.39
N GLY A 2 25.74 -11.70 -6.94
CA GLY A 2 25.46 -12.40 -5.70
C GLY A 2 25.64 -11.59 -4.40
N LEU A 3 26.56 -10.61 -4.37
CA LEU A 3 26.88 -9.89 -3.13
C LEU A 3 25.75 -8.92 -2.74
N ILE A 4 25.22 -8.17 -3.70
CA ILE A 4 24.14 -7.20 -3.46
C ILE A 4 22.83 -7.90 -3.10
N GLN A 5 22.53 -9.06 -3.73
CA GLN A 5 21.37 -9.86 -3.38
C GLN A 5 21.40 -10.38 -1.93
N ARG A 6 22.60 -10.70 -1.40
CA ARG A 6 22.76 -11.14 0.00
C ARG A 6 22.46 -10.02 1.02
N PHE A 7 22.63 -8.77 0.62
CA PHE A 7 22.38 -7.60 1.48
C PHE A 7 21.04 -6.91 1.22
N ALA A 8 20.27 -7.36 0.21
CA ALA A 8 19.00 -6.75 -0.14
C ALA A 8 18.00 -6.80 1.03
N GLU A 9 17.76 -7.97 1.61
CA GLU A 9 16.83 -8.12 2.74
C GLU A 9 17.22 -7.30 3.97
N PRO A 10 18.46 -7.35 4.49
CA PRO A 10 18.90 -6.48 5.58
C PRO A 10 18.71 -4.99 5.30
N VAL A 11 18.97 -4.54 4.07
CA VAL A 11 18.77 -3.14 3.67
C VAL A 11 17.28 -2.80 3.66
N LEU A 12 16.43 -3.63 3.05
CA LEU A 12 14.98 -3.41 3.01
C LEU A 12 14.37 -3.39 4.42
N HIS A 13 14.83 -4.26 5.31
CA HIS A 13 14.43 -4.26 6.72
C HIS A 13 14.89 -2.98 7.43
N GLY A 14 16.16 -2.61 7.28
CA GLY A 14 16.71 -1.41 7.91
C GLY A 14 16.06 -0.11 7.44
N VAL A 15 15.52 -0.08 6.24
CA VAL A 15 14.75 1.06 5.71
C VAL A 15 13.43 1.27 6.46
N LEU A 16 12.82 0.20 6.96
CA LEU A 16 11.57 0.24 7.72
C LEU A 16 11.79 0.29 9.25
N GLU A 17 13.06 0.34 9.69
CA GLU A 17 13.43 0.38 11.11
C GLU A 17 13.10 1.74 11.73
N VAL A 18 12.02 1.78 12.49
CA VAL A 18 11.49 3.02 13.09
C VAL A 18 12.24 3.41 14.37
N GLU A 19 12.72 2.41 15.13
CA GLU A 19 13.37 2.63 16.42
C GLU A 19 14.77 3.23 16.27
N SER A 20 15.39 3.12 15.09
CA SER A 20 16.72 3.63 14.83
C SER A 20 16.78 4.53 13.59
N PRO A 21 16.45 5.84 13.72
CA PRO A 21 16.52 6.80 12.61
C PRO A 21 17.86 6.85 11.86
N PRO A 22 19.03 6.67 12.51
CA PRO A 22 20.31 6.61 11.80
C PRO A 22 20.41 5.40 10.87
N ILE A 23 19.95 4.21 11.32
CA ILE A 23 19.93 2.99 10.51
C ILE A 23 18.98 3.17 9.34
N GLN A 24 17.77 3.69 9.59
CA GLN A 24 16.77 3.95 8.56
C GLN A 24 17.30 4.87 7.46
N ARG A 25 17.97 5.97 7.81
CA ARG A 25 18.56 6.90 6.84
C ARG A 25 19.67 6.24 6.02
N MET A 26 20.60 5.55 6.69
CA MET A 26 21.72 4.85 6.02
C MET A 26 21.18 3.78 5.05
N ALA A 27 20.26 2.95 5.49
CA ALA A 27 19.62 1.93 4.66
C ALA A 27 18.87 2.55 3.46
N SER A 28 18.19 3.69 3.67
CA SER A 28 17.51 4.44 2.59
C SER A 28 18.49 4.99 1.55
N ASP A 29 19.67 5.46 1.97
CA ASP A 29 20.72 5.92 1.04
C ASP A 29 21.30 4.76 0.23
N ILE A 30 21.54 3.60 0.86
CA ILE A 30 21.99 2.39 0.19
C ILE A 30 20.93 1.93 -0.83
N LEU A 31 19.65 1.86 -0.41
CA LEU A 31 18.54 1.48 -1.27
C LEU A 31 18.42 2.40 -2.49
N ARG A 32 18.56 3.71 -2.29
CA ARG A 32 18.55 4.70 -3.37
C ARG A 32 19.64 4.40 -4.42
N ILE A 33 20.86 4.15 -3.98
CA ILE A 33 21.96 3.81 -4.88
C ILE A 33 21.65 2.52 -5.62
N ALA A 34 21.22 1.47 -4.91
CA ALA A 34 20.91 0.17 -5.50
C ALA A 34 19.81 0.25 -6.58
N VAL A 35 18.75 1.02 -6.32
CA VAL A 35 17.64 1.22 -7.27
C VAL A 35 18.11 2.00 -8.50
N LEU A 36 18.78 3.14 -8.32
CA LEU A 36 19.19 4.00 -9.42
C LEU A 36 20.26 3.35 -10.32
N GLN A 37 21.10 2.49 -9.73
CA GLN A 37 22.11 1.72 -10.48
C GLN A 37 21.58 0.41 -11.08
N GLY A 38 20.29 0.10 -10.87
CA GLY A 38 19.68 -1.15 -11.36
C GLY A 38 20.24 -2.41 -10.70
N LEU A 39 20.75 -2.31 -9.48
CA LEU A 39 21.35 -3.42 -8.73
C LEU A 39 20.33 -4.21 -7.91
N SER A 40 19.11 -3.69 -7.76
CA SER A 40 18.00 -4.31 -7.03
C SER A 40 16.89 -4.73 -7.98
N HIS A 41 16.21 -5.83 -7.64
CA HIS A 41 15.06 -6.28 -8.41
C HIS A 41 13.82 -5.42 -8.09
N PRO A 42 13.13 -4.80 -9.07
CA PRO A 42 12.02 -3.89 -8.83
C PRO A 42 10.92 -4.49 -7.95
N MET A 43 10.58 -5.76 -8.19
CA MET A 43 9.54 -6.48 -7.46
C MET A 43 9.82 -6.67 -5.96
N GLN A 44 11.09 -6.69 -5.56
CA GLN A 44 11.49 -6.82 -4.16
C GLN A 44 11.47 -5.47 -3.43
N VAL A 45 11.76 -4.41 -4.16
CA VAL A 45 11.95 -3.07 -3.57
C VAL A 45 10.65 -2.30 -3.45
N VAL A 46 9.73 -2.46 -4.41
CA VAL A 46 8.54 -1.61 -4.49
C VAL A 46 7.64 -1.68 -3.25
N PRO A 47 7.41 -2.83 -2.58
CA PRO A 47 6.61 -2.86 -1.35
C PRO A 47 7.20 -1.98 -0.24
N THR A 48 8.53 -2.01 -0.08
CA THR A 48 9.24 -1.16 0.90
C THR A 48 9.13 0.33 0.55
N LEU A 49 9.26 0.69 -0.73
CA LEU A 49 9.10 2.09 -1.16
C LEU A 49 7.70 2.61 -0.90
N VAL A 50 6.67 1.82 -1.25
CA VAL A 50 5.27 2.20 -1.01
C VAL A 50 4.98 2.33 0.49
N ALA A 51 5.53 1.45 1.33
CA ALA A 51 5.44 1.58 2.77
C ALA A 51 6.08 2.88 3.28
N LEU A 52 7.27 3.24 2.80
CA LEU A 52 7.93 4.50 3.15
C LEU A 52 7.21 5.75 2.66
N GLU A 53 6.43 5.67 1.58
CA GLU A 53 5.58 6.78 1.14
C GLU A 53 4.52 7.14 2.17
N THR A 54 4.23 6.25 3.11
CA THR A 54 3.32 6.48 4.24
C THR A 54 4.01 6.97 5.51
N SER A 55 5.34 7.20 5.49
CA SER A 55 6.12 7.68 6.64
C SER A 55 5.71 9.08 7.08
N GLN A 56 5.83 9.37 8.37
CA GLN A 56 5.66 10.72 8.90
C GLN A 56 6.83 11.65 8.52
N ASP A 57 8.02 11.10 8.25
CA ASP A 57 9.17 11.86 7.76
C ASP A 57 8.98 12.25 6.29
N SER A 58 8.78 13.55 6.04
CA SER A 58 8.56 14.11 4.69
C SER A 58 9.73 13.88 3.74
N VAL A 59 10.96 13.81 4.26
CA VAL A 59 12.17 13.56 3.46
C VAL A 59 12.17 12.11 2.97
N LEU A 60 11.87 11.16 3.87
CA LEU A 60 11.76 9.74 3.51
C LEU A 60 10.62 9.51 2.52
N ARG A 61 9.44 10.11 2.76
CA ARG A 61 8.30 10.05 1.81
C ARG A 61 8.70 10.51 0.42
N SER A 62 9.29 11.70 0.32
CA SER A 62 9.68 12.30 -0.96
C SER A 62 10.71 11.46 -1.71
N ARG A 63 11.71 10.92 -1.00
CA ARG A 63 12.72 10.03 -1.58
C ARG A 63 12.11 8.72 -2.08
N ALA A 64 11.25 8.10 -1.29
CA ALA A 64 10.54 6.88 -1.66
C ALA A 64 9.70 7.09 -2.92
N ALA A 65 8.90 8.16 -2.94
CA ALA A 65 8.09 8.53 -4.11
C ALA A 65 8.93 8.77 -5.38
N HIS A 66 10.11 9.39 -5.24
CA HIS A 66 11.02 9.58 -6.38
C HIS A 66 11.51 8.23 -6.95
N LEU A 67 11.92 7.32 -6.08
CA LEU A 67 12.39 5.99 -6.48
C LEU A 67 11.26 5.14 -7.06
N HIS A 68 10.06 5.22 -6.46
CA HIS A 68 8.88 4.53 -6.99
C HIS A 68 8.52 5.02 -8.40
N ARG A 69 8.48 6.35 -8.63
CA ARG A 69 8.29 6.91 -9.99
C ARG A 69 9.33 6.39 -10.98
N HIS A 70 10.59 6.31 -10.56
CA HIS A 70 11.66 5.79 -11.39
C HIS A 70 11.43 4.31 -11.76
N LEU A 71 11.03 3.47 -10.79
CA LEU A 71 10.71 2.07 -11.07
C LEU A 71 9.44 1.93 -11.91
N TYR A 72 8.41 2.73 -11.61
CA TYR A 72 7.16 2.72 -12.35
C TYR A 72 7.36 3.10 -13.82
N SER A 73 8.17 4.11 -14.12
CA SER A 73 8.44 4.53 -15.50
C SER A 73 9.10 3.43 -16.36
N LYS A 74 9.80 2.48 -15.73
CA LYS A 74 10.50 1.38 -16.40
C LYS A 74 9.77 0.05 -16.36
N HIS A 75 8.98 -0.20 -15.32
CA HIS A 75 8.47 -1.53 -14.97
C HIS A 75 6.98 -1.53 -14.59
N ALA A 76 6.17 -0.57 -15.04
CA ALA A 76 4.79 -0.38 -14.62
C ALA A 76 3.95 -1.67 -14.65
N SER A 77 4.02 -2.45 -15.73
CA SER A 77 3.24 -3.68 -15.89
C SER A 77 3.59 -4.76 -14.86
N LEU A 78 4.85 -4.83 -14.44
CA LEU A 78 5.29 -5.77 -13.41
C LEU A 78 4.78 -5.37 -12.03
N LEU A 79 4.73 -4.08 -11.73
CA LEU A 79 4.38 -3.56 -10.42
C LEU A 79 2.91 -3.81 -10.04
N VAL A 80 2.01 -3.92 -11.03
CA VAL A 80 0.58 -4.23 -10.80
C VAL A 80 0.39 -5.53 -10.01
N SER A 81 1.19 -6.55 -10.29
CA SER A 81 1.10 -7.84 -9.60
C SER A 81 1.47 -7.77 -8.12
N ARG A 82 2.10 -6.67 -7.69
CA ARG A 82 2.56 -6.46 -6.30
C ARG A 82 1.66 -5.53 -5.48
N TYR A 83 0.57 -5.01 -6.04
CA TYR A 83 -0.30 -4.05 -5.35
C TYR A 83 -0.78 -4.55 -3.98
N ASN A 84 -1.25 -5.79 -3.90
CA ASN A 84 -1.68 -6.39 -2.62
C ASN A 84 -0.54 -6.40 -1.59
N GLU A 85 0.65 -6.82 -2.00
CA GLU A 85 1.83 -6.87 -1.13
C GLU A 85 2.26 -5.47 -0.67
N CYS A 86 2.22 -4.49 -1.57
CA CYS A 86 2.53 -3.09 -1.24
C CYS A 86 1.55 -2.53 -0.19
N ILE A 87 0.24 -2.80 -0.35
CA ILE A 87 -0.79 -2.36 0.60
C ILE A 87 -0.56 -2.99 1.98
N ARG A 88 -0.27 -4.29 2.03
CA ARG A 88 0.03 -5.00 3.29
C ARG A 88 1.33 -4.53 3.94
N ALA A 89 2.38 -4.30 3.16
CA ALA A 89 3.64 -3.75 3.67
C ALA A 89 3.45 -2.36 4.27
N SER A 90 2.65 -1.52 3.64
CA SER A 90 2.30 -0.18 4.16
C SER A 90 1.52 -0.27 5.47
N PHE A 91 0.54 -1.18 5.56
CA PHE A 91 -0.20 -1.40 6.79
C PHE A 91 0.72 -1.90 7.92
N GLN A 92 1.58 -2.88 7.65
CA GLN A 92 2.55 -3.39 8.63
C GLN A 92 3.50 -2.30 9.12
N PHE A 93 3.97 -1.45 8.21
CA PHE A 93 4.79 -0.29 8.57
C PHE A 93 4.01 0.69 9.47
N GLN A 94 2.74 0.97 9.17
CA GLN A 94 1.90 1.80 10.03
C GLN A 94 1.65 1.16 11.42
N CYS A 95 1.51 -0.17 11.50
CA CYS A 95 1.43 -0.89 12.78
C CYS A 95 2.69 -0.73 13.63
N SER A 96 3.88 -0.53 13.03
CA SER A 96 5.10 -0.23 13.79
C SER A 96 5.14 1.19 14.35
N LEU A 97 4.31 2.10 13.82
CA LEU A 97 4.21 3.49 14.25
C LEU A 97 3.11 3.74 15.28
N THR A 98 2.00 2.96 15.22
CA THR A 98 0.82 3.15 16.06
C THR A 98 0.07 1.84 16.28
N GLN A 99 -0.65 1.73 17.41
CA GLN A 99 -1.47 0.55 17.72
C GLN A 99 -2.71 0.42 16.83
N HIS A 100 -3.30 1.54 16.38
CA HIS A 100 -4.48 1.58 15.53
C HIS A 100 -4.16 2.36 14.24
N PRO A 101 -3.55 1.72 13.25
CA PRO A 101 -3.15 2.38 12.03
C PRO A 101 -4.36 2.81 11.19
N ARG A 102 -4.33 4.05 10.72
CA ARG A 102 -5.34 4.62 9.84
C ARG A 102 -4.77 4.83 8.44
N GLY A 103 -5.62 4.80 7.44
CA GLY A 103 -5.25 4.97 6.04
C GLY A 103 -5.07 6.43 5.60
N TYR A 104 -4.96 7.35 6.55
CA TYR A 104 -4.80 8.78 6.28
C TYR A 104 -3.74 9.41 7.18
N GLN A 105 -3.22 10.54 6.72
CA GLN A 105 -2.39 11.45 7.50
C GLN A 105 -3.15 12.75 7.74
N GLN A 106 -3.04 13.29 8.93
CA GLN A 106 -3.65 14.55 9.32
C GLN A 106 -2.54 15.56 9.62
N ASP A 107 -2.16 16.30 8.57
CA ASP A 107 -1.29 17.48 8.69
C ASP A 107 -2.19 18.75 8.72
N ALA A 108 -1.94 19.71 7.81
CA ALA A 108 -2.83 20.85 7.63
C ALA A 108 -4.20 20.47 7.02
N GLN A 109 -4.22 19.38 6.26
CA GLN A 109 -5.43 18.77 5.67
C GLN A 109 -5.34 17.26 5.83
N VAL A 110 -6.51 16.60 5.89
CA VAL A 110 -6.59 15.14 5.90
C VAL A 110 -6.46 14.62 4.47
N HIS A 111 -5.53 13.71 4.23
CA HIS A 111 -5.33 13.09 2.92
C HIS A 111 -5.01 11.60 3.04
N ALA A 112 -5.34 10.84 2.01
CA ALA A 112 -5.06 9.42 1.95
C ALA A 112 -3.55 9.16 1.96
N LEU A 113 -3.09 8.15 2.70
CA LEU A 113 -1.68 7.73 2.69
C LEU A 113 -1.24 7.26 1.30
N PHE A 114 -2.15 6.69 0.51
CA PHE A 114 -1.87 6.23 -0.85
C PHE A 114 -2.07 7.29 -1.93
N GLN A 115 -2.29 8.56 -1.58
CA GLN A 115 -2.45 9.62 -2.58
C GLN A 115 -1.22 9.73 -3.50
N THR A 116 -0.01 9.70 -2.92
CA THR A 116 1.24 9.75 -3.69
C THR A 116 1.35 8.59 -4.67
N TRP A 117 1.01 7.38 -4.24
CA TRP A 117 1.00 6.21 -5.12
C TRP A 117 -0.03 6.35 -6.24
N TYR A 118 -1.26 6.76 -5.91
CA TYR A 118 -2.30 7.00 -6.89
C TYR A 118 -1.88 8.05 -7.94
N ASP A 119 -1.18 9.10 -7.51
CA ASP A 119 -0.63 10.13 -8.40
C ASP A 119 0.49 9.59 -9.31
N ILE A 120 1.29 8.65 -8.82
CA ILE A 120 2.32 7.98 -9.62
C ILE A 120 1.70 7.15 -10.75
N LEU A 121 0.54 6.54 -10.54
CA LEU A 121 -0.20 5.82 -11.59
C LEU A 121 -0.64 6.76 -12.72
N GLY A 122 -0.77 8.04 -12.44
CA GLY A 122 -0.88 9.14 -13.39
C GLY A 122 -2.03 8.96 -14.37
N GLU A 123 -1.76 9.16 -15.66
CA GLU A 123 -2.76 9.06 -16.73
C GLU A 123 -3.12 7.61 -17.12
N ASN A 124 -2.44 6.61 -16.57
CA ASN A 124 -2.71 5.23 -16.88
C ASN A 124 -3.99 4.73 -16.21
N ARG A 125 -5.12 4.90 -16.90
CA ARG A 125 -6.45 4.51 -16.42
C ARG A 125 -6.52 3.04 -16.00
N SER A 126 -5.94 2.12 -16.77
CA SER A 126 -6.02 0.69 -16.46
C SER A 126 -5.30 0.34 -15.16
N MET A 127 -4.17 0.99 -14.88
CA MET A 127 -3.41 0.82 -13.64
C MET A 127 -4.16 1.39 -12.44
N ARG A 128 -4.77 2.58 -12.57
CA ARG A 128 -5.59 3.16 -11.51
C ARG A 128 -6.81 2.28 -11.18
N LEU A 129 -7.52 1.78 -12.20
CA LEU A 129 -8.65 0.87 -11.98
C LEU A 129 -8.20 -0.46 -11.34
N ALA A 130 -7.05 -1.01 -11.74
CA ALA A 130 -6.49 -2.20 -11.11
C ALA A 130 -6.14 -1.96 -9.63
N PHE A 131 -5.58 -0.79 -9.31
CA PHE A 131 -5.28 -0.36 -7.95
C PHE A 131 -6.55 -0.26 -7.09
N LEU A 132 -7.58 0.45 -7.57
CA LEU A 132 -8.84 0.61 -6.86
C LEU A 132 -9.55 -0.73 -6.63
N ARG A 133 -9.57 -1.62 -7.64
CA ARG A 133 -10.10 -2.98 -7.48
C ARG A 133 -9.31 -3.81 -6.48
N THR A 134 -8.01 -3.63 -6.41
CA THR A 134 -7.20 -4.33 -5.40
C THR A 134 -7.57 -3.87 -4.01
N LEU A 135 -7.70 -2.56 -3.78
CA LEU A 135 -8.13 -2.01 -2.49
C LEU A 135 -9.54 -2.51 -2.10
N THR A 136 -10.51 -2.45 -3.00
CA THR A 136 -11.88 -2.91 -2.69
C THR A 136 -11.95 -4.40 -2.37
N ARG A 137 -11.20 -5.25 -3.09
CA ARG A 137 -11.13 -6.70 -2.81
C ARG A 137 -10.53 -7.02 -1.44
N LEU A 138 -9.61 -6.20 -0.96
CA LEU A 138 -8.99 -6.36 0.36
C LEU A 138 -9.93 -6.06 1.52
N LEU A 139 -11.09 -5.44 1.27
CA LEU A 139 -12.16 -5.25 2.24
C LEU A 139 -13.04 -6.50 2.42
N SER A 140 -12.81 -7.56 1.65
CA SER A 140 -13.47 -8.85 1.84
C SER A 140 -12.99 -9.49 3.14
N MET A 141 -13.82 -9.46 4.16
CA MET A 141 -13.53 -10.05 5.47
C MET A 141 -14.03 -11.50 5.53
N SER A 142 -13.31 -12.36 6.24
CA SER A 142 -13.76 -13.72 6.56
C SER A 142 -14.74 -13.72 7.71
N ALA A 143 -15.47 -14.83 7.91
CA ALA A 143 -16.37 -15.01 9.05
C ALA A 143 -15.62 -15.06 10.40
N GLU A 144 -14.33 -15.39 10.39
CA GLU A 144 -13.42 -15.40 11.54
C GLU A 144 -12.51 -14.16 11.48
N CYS A 145 -13.11 -12.97 11.69
CA CYS A 145 -12.40 -11.71 11.64
C CYS A 145 -11.73 -11.44 12.99
N THR A 146 -10.44 -11.10 12.95
CA THR A 146 -9.67 -10.64 14.12
C THR A 146 -9.67 -9.11 14.21
N ASP A 147 -9.31 -8.55 15.37
CA ASP A 147 -9.15 -7.10 15.54
C ASP A 147 -8.12 -6.52 14.53
N ALA A 148 -7.06 -7.27 14.23
CA ALA A 148 -6.08 -6.88 13.22
C ALA A 148 -6.68 -6.83 11.79
N ASP A 149 -7.64 -7.71 11.48
CA ASP A 149 -8.35 -7.66 10.19
C ASP A 149 -9.27 -6.45 10.12
N VAL A 150 -9.89 -6.06 11.23
CA VAL A 150 -10.70 -4.84 11.32
C VAL A 150 -9.83 -3.60 11.11
N ASP A 151 -8.69 -3.50 11.80
CA ASP A 151 -7.75 -2.39 11.64
C ASP A 151 -7.23 -2.30 10.19
N PHE A 152 -6.91 -3.44 9.58
CA PHE A 152 -6.53 -3.48 8.17
C PHE A 152 -7.67 -3.03 7.24
N GLY A 153 -8.89 -3.47 7.50
CA GLY A 153 -10.08 -3.04 6.75
C GLY A 153 -10.32 -1.53 6.86
N LEU A 154 -10.20 -0.96 8.07
CA LEU A 154 -10.31 0.48 8.29
C LEU A 154 -9.20 1.25 7.58
N PHE A 155 -7.96 0.77 7.64
CA PHE A 155 -6.83 1.35 6.92
C PHE A 155 -7.09 1.43 5.40
N VAL A 156 -7.61 0.36 4.81
CA VAL A 156 -7.95 0.32 3.37
C VAL A 156 -9.14 1.22 3.06
N ALA A 157 -10.18 1.21 3.88
CA ALA A 157 -11.38 2.01 3.70
C ALA A 157 -11.09 3.52 3.78
N ASP A 158 -10.25 3.95 4.72
CA ASP A 158 -9.81 5.34 4.86
C ASP A 158 -9.10 5.82 3.59
N ASN A 159 -8.19 5.00 3.03
CA ASN A 159 -7.52 5.33 1.78
C ASN A 159 -8.54 5.51 0.66
N LEU A 160 -9.48 4.58 0.47
CA LEU A 160 -10.51 4.69 -0.56
C LEU A 160 -11.40 5.93 -0.37
N ALA A 161 -11.75 6.26 0.87
CA ALA A 161 -12.62 7.40 1.17
C ALA A 161 -11.97 8.77 0.89
N LEU A 162 -10.65 8.85 1.02
CA LEU A 162 -9.90 10.11 1.01
C LEU A 162 -9.03 10.31 -0.25
N LEU A 163 -8.99 9.33 -1.17
CA LEU A 163 -8.31 9.51 -2.45
C LEU A 163 -8.96 10.64 -3.25
N GLU A 164 -8.13 11.52 -3.80
CA GLU A 164 -8.55 12.55 -4.76
C GLU A 164 -8.68 11.91 -6.16
N TYR A 165 -9.86 11.36 -6.42
CA TYR A 165 -10.15 10.68 -7.69
C TYR A 165 -10.03 11.61 -8.89
N ARG A 166 -9.41 11.15 -9.96
CA ARG A 166 -9.19 11.96 -11.18
C ARG A 166 -10.43 12.10 -12.05
N VAL A 167 -11.25 11.08 -12.08
CA VAL A 167 -12.46 11.03 -12.92
C VAL A 167 -13.62 10.40 -12.16
N VAL A 168 -14.85 10.82 -12.48
CA VAL A 168 -16.09 10.39 -11.80
C VAL A 168 -16.32 8.88 -11.88
N GLU A 169 -15.82 8.22 -12.93
CA GLU A 169 -15.93 6.77 -13.10
C GLU A 169 -15.24 5.96 -11.99
N GLU A 170 -14.21 6.51 -11.36
CA GLU A 170 -13.40 5.81 -10.36
C GLU A 170 -14.15 5.64 -9.03
N PRO A 171 -14.71 6.68 -8.40
CA PRO A 171 -15.55 6.48 -7.22
C PRO A 171 -16.81 5.68 -7.53
N LEU A 172 -17.36 5.77 -8.72
CA LEU A 172 -18.50 4.93 -9.13
C LEU A 172 -18.11 3.45 -9.23
N LEU A 173 -16.90 3.13 -9.73
CA LEU A 173 -16.36 1.77 -9.70
C LEU A 173 -16.22 1.28 -8.25
N VAL A 174 -15.63 2.07 -7.36
CA VAL A 174 -15.46 1.70 -5.95
C VAL A 174 -16.82 1.41 -5.31
N ILE A 175 -17.83 2.27 -5.50
CA ILE A 175 -19.18 2.08 -4.98
C ILE A 175 -19.80 0.79 -5.54
N HIS A 176 -19.63 0.52 -6.83
CA HIS A 176 -20.14 -0.69 -7.46
C HIS A 176 -19.51 -1.95 -6.85
N GLU A 177 -18.18 -2.01 -6.78
CA GLU A 177 -17.43 -3.14 -6.20
C GLU A 177 -17.81 -3.36 -4.72
N LEU A 178 -17.98 -2.30 -3.94
CA LEU A 178 -18.44 -2.38 -2.54
C LEU A 178 -19.86 -2.92 -2.41
N LYS A 179 -20.78 -2.54 -3.31
CA LYS A 179 -22.15 -3.10 -3.34
C LYS A 179 -22.14 -4.59 -3.65
N VAL A 180 -21.32 -5.02 -4.61
CA VAL A 180 -21.17 -6.44 -4.93
C VAL A 180 -20.60 -7.20 -3.74
N LEU A 181 -19.56 -6.67 -3.10
CA LEU A 181 -18.95 -7.26 -1.91
C LEU A 181 -19.96 -7.41 -0.76
N HIS A 182 -20.73 -6.36 -0.48
CA HIS A 182 -21.77 -6.37 0.56
C HIS A 182 -22.86 -7.42 0.26
N ALA A 183 -23.31 -7.55 -0.99
CA ALA A 183 -24.30 -8.55 -1.38
C ALA A 183 -23.79 -9.98 -1.18
N VAL A 184 -22.53 -10.26 -1.52
CA VAL A 184 -21.89 -11.56 -1.33
C VAL A 184 -21.73 -11.88 0.15
N MET A 185 -21.24 -10.94 0.95
CA MET A 185 -21.07 -11.13 2.40
C MET A 185 -22.40 -11.30 3.13
N GLY A 186 -23.44 -10.54 2.76
CA GLY A 186 -24.76 -10.67 3.30
C GLY A 186 -25.36 -12.06 3.04
N GLY A 187 -25.20 -12.60 1.84
CA GLY A 187 -25.62 -13.96 1.49
C GLY A 187 -24.92 -15.04 2.32
N HIS A 188 -23.62 -14.88 2.56
CA HIS A 188 -22.87 -15.80 3.44
C HIS A 188 -23.33 -15.75 4.90
N MET A 189 -23.57 -14.56 5.43
CA MET A 189 -24.08 -14.39 6.81
C MET A 189 -25.45 -15.04 6.98
N THR A 190 -26.38 -14.84 6.04
CA THR A 190 -27.70 -15.46 6.07
C THR A 190 -27.59 -16.99 6.05
N SER A 191 -26.75 -17.55 5.17
CA SER A 191 -26.58 -19.01 5.08
C SER A 191 -25.94 -19.63 6.33
N LEU A 192 -25.09 -18.88 7.06
CA LEU A 192 -24.50 -19.34 8.32
C LEU A 192 -25.55 -19.34 9.46
N ILE A 193 -26.46 -18.37 9.48
CA ILE A 193 -27.55 -18.30 10.46
C ILE A 193 -28.53 -19.46 10.22
N GLU A 194 -28.91 -19.72 8.97
CA GLU A 194 -29.83 -20.82 8.60
C GLU A 194 -29.27 -22.22 8.92
N ARG A 195 -27.96 -22.41 8.90
CA ARG A 195 -27.29 -23.69 9.25
C ARG A 195 -27.20 -23.96 10.74
N LYS A 196 -27.44 -22.95 11.60
CA LYS A 196 -27.40 -23.07 13.07
C LYS A 196 -28.77 -23.30 13.71
N HIS A 197 -29.82 -23.29 12.91
CA HIS A 197 -31.20 -23.67 13.24
C HIS A 197 -31.58 -24.98 12.56
#